data_e013500c2c540966e67669b1b0aca76a
#
_entry.id   e013500c2c540966e67669b1b0aca76a
#
_cell.length_a   1.000
_cell.length_b   1.000
_cell.length_c   1.000
_cell.angle_alpha   90.00
_cell.angle_beta   90.00
_cell.angle_gamma   90.00
#
_symmetry.space_group_name_H-M   'P 1'
#
loop_
_entity.id
_entity.type
_entity.pdbx_description
1 polymer ?
#
loop_
_entity_poly.entity_id
_entity_poly.type
_entity_poly.pdbx_seq_one_letter_code
_entity_poly.pdbx_strand_id
1 'polypeptide(L)'
;MLFCAILVATYYYARASQYDMEKVAEMPARTLVYARDGKTELGRLHGDNRYIVHHDQVSEHFKNALISREDARFYKHLGIDLRSIARATVENIKRRRLAQGGSTLSIQLAENTYFQPDSTVKKSKFKLLDQKFLEMAIALRIEHKFEKDEILEHYMNRIFWGHSIRGIEAASRAYFEKPASKITLSEAAMLAGIIRGPNAFSPFRDIE
;
A
#
# COMPACT_ATOMS: atom_id res chain seq x y z
N MET A 1 14.81 -21.60 -21.94
CA MET A 1 14.05 -21.12 -20.76
C MET A 1 14.60 -19.78 -20.23
N LEU A 2 15.90 -19.65 -19.91
CA LEU A 2 16.51 -18.41 -19.40
C LEU A 2 16.32 -17.21 -20.37
N PHE A 3 16.54 -17.41 -21.67
CA PHE A 3 16.38 -16.38 -22.70
C PHE A 3 14.94 -15.82 -22.77
N CYS A 4 13.91 -16.69 -22.71
CA CYS A 4 12.52 -16.25 -22.68
C CYS A 4 12.21 -15.44 -21.40
N ALA A 5 12.75 -15.83 -20.25
CA ALA A 5 12.56 -15.08 -18.99
C ALA A 5 13.18 -13.68 -19.07
N ILE A 6 14.37 -13.56 -19.68
CA ILE A 6 15.04 -12.27 -19.89
C ILE A 6 14.20 -11.38 -20.83
N LEU A 7 13.70 -11.92 -21.93
CA LEU A 7 12.85 -11.15 -22.87
C LEU A 7 11.58 -10.63 -22.18
N VAL A 8 10.90 -11.47 -21.39
CA VAL A 8 9.73 -11.08 -20.63
C VAL A 8 10.07 -9.99 -19.60
N ALA A 9 11.16 -10.14 -18.86
CA ALA A 9 11.60 -9.14 -17.89
C ALA A 9 11.93 -7.81 -18.57
N THR A 10 12.66 -7.82 -19.69
CA THR A 10 13.00 -6.63 -20.47
C THR A 10 11.74 -5.93 -21.02
N TYR A 11 10.78 -6.69 -21.52
CA TYR A 11 9.51 -6.18 -22.01
C TYR A 11 8.73 -5.43 -20.92
N TYR A 12 8.58 -6.05 -19.74
CA TYR A 12 7.86 -5.40 -18.62
C TYR A 12 8.63 -4.23 -18.05
N TYR A 13 9.96 -4.29 -18.00
CA TYR A 13 10.78 -3.17 -17.55
C TYR A 13 10.67 -1.97 -18.51
N ALA A 14 10.66 -2.21 -19.82
CA ALA A 14 10.43 -1.18 -20.85
C ALA A 14 9.03 -0.57 -20.75
N ARG A 15 7.99 -1.38 -20.46
CA ARG A 15 6.64 -0.85 -20.17
C ARG A 15 6.61 -0.04 -18.88
N ALA A 16 7.28 -0.51 -17.84
CA ALA A 16 7.35 0.18 -16.57
C ALA A 16 8.04 1.55 -16.69
N SER A 17 8.97 1.74 -17.65
CA SER A 17 9.65 3.02 -17.86
C SER A 17 8.72 4.17 -18.27
N GLN A 18 7.52 3.86 -18.76
CA GLN A 18 6.50 4.86 -19.11
C GLN A 18 5.79 5.46 -17.88
N TYR A 19 5.97 4.86 -16.71
CA TYR A 19 5.36 5.33 -15.47
C TYR A 19 6.26 6.34 -14.79
N ASP A 20 5.71 7.50 -14.49
CA ASP A 20 6.41 8.56 -13.80
C ASP A 20 6.56 8.21 -12.32
N MET A 21 7.79 8.09 -11.84
CA MET A 21 8.08 7.73 -10.45
C MET A 21 7.81 8.89 -9.47
N GLU A 22 7.71 10.14 -9.93
CA GLU A 22 7.34 11.26 -9.05
C GLU A 22 5.94 11.08 -8.46
N LYS A 23 5.02 10.43 -9.19
CA LYS A 23 3.69 10.08 -8.67
C LYS A 23 3.70 9.24 -7.40
N VAL A 24 4.81 8.57 -7.11
CA VAL A 24 4.97 7.82 -5.84
C VAL A 24 5.13 8.79 -4.67
N ALA A 25 5.83 9.89 -4.86
CA ALA A 25 5.97 10.94 -3.86
C ALA A 25 4.76 11.89 -3.82
N GLU A 26 4.09 12.09 -4.96
CA GLU A 26 2.91 12.93 -5.05
C GLU A 26 1.73 12.26 -4.33
N MET A 27 1.26 12.89 -3.27
CA MET A 27 0.06 12.45 -2.56
C MET A 27 -1.01 13.51 -2.70
N PRO A 28 -2.15 13.22 -3.36
CA PRO A 28 -3.25 14.17 -3.41
C PRO A 28 -3.70 14.49 -1.99
N ALA A 29 -3.39 15.69 -1.56
CA ALA A 29 -3.83 16.21 -0.28
C ALA A 29 -5.32 16.58 -0.36
N ARG A 30 -5.98 16.58 0.80
CA ARG A 30 -7.36 17.06 0.91
C ARG A 30 -7.42 18.56 0.63
N THR A 31 -8.36 18.99 -0.19
CA THR A 31 -8.60 20.43 -0.39
C THR A 31 -9.39 20.97 0.80
N LEU A 32 -8.72 21.81 1.61
CA LEU A 32 -9.36 22.56 2.67
C LEU A 32 -9.85 23.90 2.10
N VAL A 33 -11.06 24.27 2.44
CA VAL A 33 -11.67 25.56 2.07
C VAL A 33 -11.63 26.46 3.30
N TYR A 34 -10.91 27.54 3.20
CA TYR A 34 -10.82 28.56 4.26
C TYR A 34 -11.67 29.78 3.93
N ALA A 35 -12.13 30.45 4.97
CA ALA A 35 -12.72 31.78 4.85
C ALA A 35 -11.67 32.79 4.32
N ARG A 36 -12.14 34.00 4.00
CA ARG A 36 -11.28 35.08 3.48
C ARG A 36 -10.14 35.44 4.44
N ASP A 37 -10.28 35.11 5.71
CA ASP A 37 -9.23 35.33 6.75
C ASP A 37 -8.06 34.35 6.64
N GLY A 38 -8.17 33.31 5.80
CA GLY A 38 -7.15 32.27 5.61
C GLY A 38 -6.94 31.37 6.85
N LYS A 39 -7.78 31.47 7.87
CA LYS A 39 -7.65 30.74 9.15
C LYS A 39 -8.89 29.94 9.51
N THR A 40 -10.07 30.49 9.24
CA THR A 40 -11.34 29.82 9.56
C THR A 40 -11.63 28.77 8.50
N GLU A 41 -11.56 27.49 8.87
CA GLU A 41 -11.92 26.37 7.98
C GLU A 41 -13.44 26.40 7.77
N LEU A 42 -13.89 26.63 6.52
CA LEU A 42 -15.30 26.64 6.12
C LEU A 42 -15.82 25.26 5.76
N GLY A 43 -14.92 24.38 5.34
CA GLY A 43 -15.30 23.04 4.94
C GLY A 43 -14.16 22.31 4.24
N ARG A 44 -14.48 21.10 3.86
CA ARG A 44 -13.54 20.19 3.23
C ARG A 44 -14.20 19.67 1.96
N LEU A 45 -13.59 19.90 0.80
CA LEU A 45 -14.08 19.36 -0.45
C LEU A 45 -13.86 17.84 -0.48
N HIS A 46 -14.70 17.15 -1.25
CA HIS A 46 -14.63 15.72 -1.44
C HIS A 46 -13.21 15.29 -1.80
N GLY A 47 -12.68 14.35 -1.05
CA GLY A 47 -11.37 13.76 -1.19
C GLY A 47 -11.14 12.78 -0.04
N ASP A 48 -10.12 11.92 -0.20
CA ASP A 48 -9.72 11.00 0.86
C ASP A 48 -9.38 11.79 2.13
N ASN A 49 -9.84 11.32 3.29
CA ASN A 49 -9.43 11.85 4.58
C ASN A 49 -7.98 11.43 4.83
N ARG A 50 -7.04 12.28 4.42
CA ARG A 50 -5.61 11.97 4.42
C ARG A 50 -4.84 13.07 5.13
N TYR A 51 -3.99 12.68 6.06
CA TYR A 51 -2.95 13.49 6.68
C TYR A 51 -1.62 12.84 6.35
N ILE A 52 -0.73 13.59 5.71
CA ILE A 52 0.61 13.10 5.37
C ILE A 52 1.48 13.22 6.60
N VAL A 53 2.19 12.16 6.92
CA VAL A 53 3.17 12.10 8.02
C VAL A 53 4.49 11.53 7.52
N HIS A 54 5.59 12.01 8.07
CA HIS A 54 6.91 11.48 7.80
C HIS A 54 7.15 10.16 8.55
N HIS A 55 8.09 9.37 8.06
CA HIS A 55 8.42 8.06 8.61
C HIS A 55 8.70 8.09 10.12
N ASP A 56 9.43 9.10 10.61
CA ASP A 56 9.78 9.32 12.02
C ASP A 56 8.59 9.74 12.90
N GLN A 57 7.50 10.21 12.29
CA GLN A 57 6.26 10.59 12.98
C GLN A 57 5.29 9.40 13.16
N VAL A 58 5.67 8.21 12.75
CA VAL A 58 4.86 6.99 12.92
C VAL A 58 5.48 6.10 13.99
N SER A 59 4.63 5.55 14.87
CA SER A 59 5.04 4.63 15.92
C SER A 59 5.82 3.44 15.36
N GLU A 60 6.94 3.09 16.01
CA GLU A 60 7.73 1.89 15.71
C GLU A 60 6.88 0.61 15.84
N HIS A 61 5.93 0.58 16.77
CA HIS A 61 5.02 -0.54 16.91
C HIS A 61 4.22 -0.80 15.63
N PHE A 62 3.73 0.29 14.98
CA PHE A 62 2.97 0.15 13.75
C PHE A 62 3.86 -0.25 12.57
N LYS A 63 5.03 0.37 12.40
CA LYS A 63 5.99 0.00 11.34
C LYS A 63 6.37 -1.47 11.43
N ASN A 64 6.70 -1.95 12.62
CA ASN A 64 7.05 -3.34 12.86
C ASN A 64 5.88 -4.29 12.64
N ALA A 65 4.67 -3.95 13.07
CA ALA A 65 3.47 -4.75 12.84
C ALA A 65 3.15 -4.87 11.35
N LEU A 66 3.23 -3.75 10.62
CA LEU A 66 3.02 -3.68 9.17
C LEU A 66 4.01 -4.56 8.42
N ILE A 67 5.32 -4.37 8.69
CA ILE A 67 6.39 -5.14 8.04
C ILE A 67 6.25 -6.63 8.36
N SER A 68 6.03 -6.98 9.62
CA SER A 68 5.87 -8.38 10.04
C SER A 68 4.69 -9.05 9.35
N ARG A 69 3.63 -8.31 9.13
CA ARG A 69 2.38 -8.79 8.53
C ARG A 69 2.45 -8.90 7.02
N GLU A 70 2.87 -7.83 6.34
CA GLU A 70 2.78 -7.69 4.90
C GLU A 70 4.05 -8.13 4.19
N ASP A 71 5.23 -7.84 4.77
CA ASP A 71 6.50 -8.07 4.12
C ASP A 71 7.66 -8.22 5.12
N ALA A 72 7.67 -9.35 5.84
CA ALA A 72 8.63 -9.60 6.92
C ALA A 72 10.11 -9.52 6.50
N ARG A 73 10.39 -9.45 5.19
CA ARG A 73 11.73 -9.34 4.64
C ARG A 73 11.96 -8.03 3.89
N PHE A 74 11.14 -7.02 4.11
CA PHE A 74 11.12 -5.76 3.41
C PHE A 74 12.53 -5.14 3.22
N TYR A 75 13.32 -5.07 4.27
CA TYR A 75 14.68 -4.53 4.23
C TYR A 75 15.73 -5.48 3.60
N LYS A 76 15.33 -6.68 3.14
CA LYS A 76 16.26 -7.72 2.66
C LYS A 76 16.13 -8.04 1.17
N HIS A 77 15.22 -7.40 0.46
CA HIS A 77 15.00 -7.60 -0.98
C HIS A 77 14.94 -6.26 -1.71
N LEU A 78 15.01 -6.30 -3.03
CA LEU A 78 14.98 -5.13 -3.94
C LEU A 78 13.64 -5.10 -4.71
N GLY A 79 12.53 -4.97 -3.99
CA GLY A 79 11.19 -4.84 -4.56
C GLY A 79 10.45 -6.15 -4.77
N ILE A 80 11.13 -7.24 -5.05
CA ILE A 80 10.54 -8.58 -5.24
C ILE A 80 11.20 -9.56 -4.27
N ASP A 81 10.40 -10.25 -3.48
CA ASP A 81 10.86 -11.34 -2.61
C ASP A 81 10.52 -12.71 -3.21
N LEU A 82 11.44 -13.28 -3.97
CA LEU A 82 11.29 -14.59 -4.59
C LEU A 82 11.05 -15.72 -3.57
N ARG A 83 11.61 -15.60 -2.37
CA ARG A 83 11.39 -16.60 -1.29
C ARG A 83 9.95 -16.54 -0.77
N SER A 84 9.41 -15.35 -0.59
CA SER A 84 8.01 -15.18 -0.18
C SER A 84 7.04 -15.63 -1.27
N ILE A 85 7.33 -15.35 -2.54
CA ILE A 85 6.55 -15.85 -3.68
C ILE A 85 6.56 -17.38 -3.72
N ALA A 86 7.74 -18.01 -3.63
CA ALA A 86 7.86 -19.47 -3.63
C ALA A 86 7.10 -20.09 -2.46
N ARG A 87 7.26 -19.56 -1.25
CA ARG A 87 6.53 -20.01 -0.06
C ARG A 87 5.01 -19.90 -0.25
N ALA A 88 4.52 -18.73 -0.70
CA ALA A 88 3.11 -18.50 -0.93
C ALA A 88 2.56 -19.46 -1.99
N THR A 89 3.29 -19.71 -3.07
CA THR A 89 2.91 -20.65 -4.11
C THR A 89 2.74 -22.07 -3.56
N VAL A 90 3.72 -22.57 -2.82
CA VAL A 90 3.66 -23.90 -2.19
C VAL A 90 2.48 -24.01 -1.25
N GLU A 91 2.25 -22.99 -0.40
CA GLU A 91 1.16 -23.00 0.57
C GLU A 91 -0.22 -22.94 -0.11
N ASN A 92 -0.36 -22.13 -1.18
CA ASN A 92 -1.58 -22.04 -1.96
C ASN A 92 -1.91 -23.35 -2.68
N ILE A 93 -0.90 -24.05 -3.22
CA ILE A 93 -1.07 -25.38 -3.81
C ILE A 93 -1.52 -26.39 -2.76
N LYS A 94 -0.84 -26.44 -1.59
CA LYS A 94 -1.20 -27.35 -0.50
C LYS A 94 -2.63 -27.14 -0.01
N ARG A 95 -3.05 -25.90 0.14
CA ARG A 95 -4.39 -25.54 0.63
C ARG A 95 -5.46 -25.51 -0.44
N ARG A 96 -5.09 -25.73 -1.71
CA ARG A 96 -5.99 -25.64 -2.88
C ARG A 96 -6.81 -24.33 -2.91
N ARG A 97 -6.27 -23.25 -2.36
CA ARG A 97 -6.89 -21.91 -2.33
C ARG A 97 -5.81 -20.82 -2.23
N LEU A 98 -6.14 -19.61 -2.64
CA LEU A 98 -5.27 -18.43 -2.46
C LEU A 98 -5.27 -18.01 -0.97
N ALA A 99 -4.48 -18.71 -0.16
CA ALA A 99 -4.40 -18.49 1.29
C ALA A 99 -3.35 -17.44 1.68
N GLN A 100 -2.27 -17.35 0.90
CA GLN A 100 -1.18 -16.41 1.15
C GLN A 100 -0.86 -15.58 -0.08
N GLY A 101 -0.63 -14.27 0.11
CA GLY A 101 -0.05 -13.37 -0.88
C GLY A 101 1.48 -13.41 -0.84
N GLY A 102 2.09 -13.19 -2.00
CA GLY A 102 3.55 -13.05 -2.14
C GLY A 102 3.97 -11.63 -2.58
N SER A 103 3.04 -10.66 -2.50
CA SER A 103 3.34 -9.27 -2.87
C SER A 103 4.12 -8.59 -1.76
N THR A 104 5.16 -7.85 -2.14
CA THR A 104 5.95 -7.00 -1.23
C THR A 104 5.27 -5.65 -1.03
N LEU A 105 5.72 -4.87 -0.04
CA LEU A 105 5.25 -3.49 0.17
C LEU A 105 5.50 -2.61 -1.06
N SER A 106 6.61 -2.81 -1.76
CA SER A 106 6.94 -2.07 -2.99
C SER A 106 5.99 -2.41 -4.15
N ILE A 107 5.59 -3.69 -4.30
CA ILE A 107 4.58 -4.12 -5.28
C ILE A 107 3.21 -3.53 -4.92
N GLN A 108 2.82 -3.58 -3.64
CA GLN A 108 1.56 -2.97 -3.18
C GLN A 108 1.56 -1.45 -3.35
N LEU A 109 2.70 -0.78 -3.15
CA LEU A 109 2.85 0.66 -3.40
C LEU A 109 2.65 0.98 -4.88
N ALA A 110 3.24 0.19 -5.79
CA ALA A 110 3.02 0.33 -7.22
C ALA A 110 1.53 0.15 -7.59
N GLU A 111 0.88 -0.88 -7.05
CA GLU A 111 -0.55 -1.14 -7.24
C GLU A 111 -1.41 0.04 -6.76
N ASN A 112 -1.18 0.53 -5.55
CA ASN A 112 -1.93 1.64 -4.94
C ASN A 112 -1.69 2.99 -5.63
N THR A 113 -0.55 3.15 -6.33
CA THR A 113 -0.22 4.40 -7.03
C THR A 113 -0.79 4.44 -8.44
N TYR A 114 -0.70 3.33 -9.19
CA TYR A 114 -0.97 3.33 -10.63
C TYR A 114 -2.18 2.50 -11.06
N PHE A 115 -2.64 1.57 -10.21
CA PHE A 115 -3.64 0.57 -10.59
C PHE A 115 -4.84 0.55 -9.64
N GLN A 116 -5.36 1.72 -9.26
CA GLN A 116 -6.53 1.77 -8.38
C GLN A 116 -7.67 0.91 -8.93
N PRO A 117 -8.31 0.09 -8.09
CA PRO A 117 -9.37 -0.79 -8.55
C PRO A 117 -10.56 0.03 -9.05
N ASP A 118 -10.83 -0.07 -10.34
CA ASP A 118 -12.13 0.32 -10.89
C ASP A 118 -13.10 -0.85 -10.64
N SER A 119 -13.99 -0.67 -9.68
CA SER A 119 -14.98 -1.68 -9.30
C SER A 119 -15.98 -2.01 -10.42
N THR A 120 -16.05 -1.18 -11.47
CA THR A 120 -16.99 -1.34 -12.58
C THR A 120 -16.47 -2.30 -13.66
N VAL A 121 -15.15 -2.56 -13.71
CA VAL A 121 -14.53 -3.36 -14.77
C VAL A 121 -14.04 -4.72 -14.24
N LYS A 122 -14.71 -5.81 -14.61
CA LYS A 122 -14.18 -7.15 -14.40
C LYS A 122 -12.99 -7.42 -15.32
N LYS A 123 -11.77 -7.46 -14.75
CA LYS A 123 -10.56 -7.82 -15.50
C LYS A 123 -10.52 -9.32 -15.76
N SER A 124 -10.14 -9.74 -16.96
CA SER A 124 -9.87 -11.15 -17.26
C SER A 124 -8.64 -11.64 -16.49
N LYS A 125 -8.52 -12.97 -16.27
CA LYS A 125 -7.36 -13.56 -15.58
C LYS A 125 -6.03 -13.19 -16.25
N PHE A 126 -6.01 -13.09 -17.57
CA PHE A 126 -4.83 -12.68 -18.32
C PHE A 126 -4.44 -11.22 -18.04
N LYS A 127 -5.42 -10.28 -18.01
CA LYS A 127 -5.17 -8.88 -17.67
C LYS A 127 -4.69 -8.72 -16.25
N LEU A 128 -5.18 -9.51 -15.29
CA LEU A 128 -4.70 -9.50 -13.91
C LEU A 128 -3.24 -9.97 -13.81
N LEU A 129 -2.87 -10.99 -14.56
CA LEU A 129 -1.50 -11.50 -14.60
C LEU A 129 -0.55 -10.48 -15.27
N ASP A 130 -0.94 -9.91 -16.40
CA ASP A 130 -0.20 -8.84 -17.08
C ASP A 130 0.03 -7.64 -16.15
N GLN A 131 -1.02 -7.18 -15.47
CA GLN A 131 -0.90 -6.12 -14.47
C GLN A 131 0.09 -6.50 -13.36
N LYS A 132 0.05 -7.75 -12.87
CA LYS A 132 0.93 -8.17 -11.78
C LYS A 132 2.41 -8.17 -12.17
N PHE A 133 2.74 -8.59 -13.41
CA PHE A 133 4.12 -8.46 -13.91
C PHE A 133 4.55 -6.99 -14.05
N LEU A 134 3.63 -6.13 -14.47
CA LEU A 134 3.91 -4.70 -14.57
C LEU A 134 4.12 -4.06 -13.19
N GLU A 135 3.31 -4.41 -12.20
CA GLU A 135 3.49 -3.98 -10.81
C GLU A 135 4.87 -4.39 -10.26
N MET A 136 5.30 -5.63 -10.55
CA MET A 136 6.63 -6.11 -10.16
C MET A 136 7.75 -5.30 -10.83
N ALA A 137 7.62 -4.99 -12.11
CA ALA A 137 8.61 -4.17 -12.83
C ALA A 137 8.65 -2.72 -12.31
N ILE A 138 7.49 -2.14 -11.98
CA ILE A 138 7.40 -0.81 -11.36
C ILE A 138 8.01 -0.84 -9.95
N ALA A 139 7.76 -1.89 -9.16
CA ALA A 139 8.35 -2.04 -7.83
C ALA A 139 9.88 -2.04 -7.85
N LEU A 140 10.52 -2.67 -8.84
CA LEU A 140 11.97 -2.60 -9.03
C LEU A 140 12.46 -1.16 -9.29
N ARG A 141 11.69 -0.38 -10.05
CA ARG A 141 12.02 1.03 -10.29
C ARG A 141 11.81 1.91 -9.07
N ILE A 142 10.79 1.63 -8.27
CA ILE A 142 10.55 2.29 -6.98
C ILE A 142 11.76 2.06 -6.07
N GLU A 143 12.21 0.82 -5.92
CA GLU A 143 13.37 0.46 -5.10
C GLU A 143 14.70 1.01 -5.61
N HIS A 144 14.79 1.32 -6.91
CA HIS A 144 15.97 1.97 -7.47
C HIS A 144 15.97 3.49 -7.19
N LYS A 145 14.79 4.11 -7.05
CA LYS A 145 14.65 5.56 -6.89
C LYS A 145 14.57 6.00 -5.43
N PHE A 146 13.92 5.23 -4.58
CA PHE A 146 13.60 5.59 -3.20
C PHE A 146 14.29 4.66 -2.21
N GLU A 147 14.72 5.21 -1.08
CA GLU A 147 15.23 4.42 0.05
C GLU A 147 14.08 3.64 0.73
N LYS A 148 14.43 2.59 1.47
CA LYS A 148 13.44 1.72 2.13
C LYS A 148 12.48 2.49 3.04
N ASP A 149 12.98 3.43 3.81
CA ASP A 149 12.16 4.21 4.73
C ASP A 149 11.24 5.18 4.00
N GLU A 150 11.66 5.72 2.85
CA GLU A 150 10.80 6.51 1.96
C GLU A 150 9.68 5.67 1.34
N ILE A 151 10.01 4.46 0.88
CA ILE A 151 9.02 3.50 0.35
C ILE A 151 7.98 3.18 1.43
N LEU A 152 8.43 2.91 2.66
CA LEU A 152 7.55 2.61 3.78
C LEU A 152 6.67 3.83 4.13
N GLU A 153 7.23 5.04 4.13
CA GLU A 153 6.49 6.30 4.33
C GLU A 153 5.41 6.47 3.27
N HIS A 154 5.77 6.37 2.00
CA HIS A 154 4.82 6.49 0.90
C HIS A 154 3.72 5.44 0.95
N TYR A 155 4.05 4.22 1.36
CA TYR A 155 3.07 3.16 1.56
C TYR A 155 2.11 3.49 2.71
N MET A 156 2.63 3.81 3.90
CA MET A 156 1.85 4.13 5.09
C MET A 156 0.87 5.29 4.87
N ASN A 157 1.26 6.28 4.07
CA ASN A 157 0.40 7.41 3.71
C ASN A 157 -0.66 7.07 2.64
N ARG A 158 -0.58 5.88 1.98
CA ARG A 158 -1.53 5.46 0.93
C ARG A 158 -2.48 4.36 1.33
N ILE A 159 -2.19 3.60 2.35
CA ILE A 159 -3.04 2.48 2.78
C ILE A 159 -4.49 2.92 2.91
N PHE A 160 -5.41 2.13 2.36
CA PHE A 160 -6.84 2.30 2.50
C PHE A 160 -7.36 1.48 3.69
N TRP A 161 -8.13 2.12 4.56
CA TRP A 161 -8.65 1.55 5.81
C TRP A 161 -10.16 1.35 5.81
N GLY A 162 -10.82 1.49 4.65
CA GLY A 162 -12.28 1.54 4.57
C GLY A 162 -12.83 2.95 4.88
N HIS A 163 -14.15 3.14 4.68
CA HIS A 163 -14.86 4.37 5.07
C HIS A 163 -14.19 5.68 4.60
N SER A 164 -13.59 5.66 3.39
CA SER A 164 -12.84 6.80 2.82
C SER A 164 -11.63 7.25 3.67
N ILE A 165 -11.12 6.39 4.56
CA ILE A 165 -9.95 6.66 5.38
C ILE A 165 -8.70 6.17 4.60
N ARG A 166 -7.77 7.09 4.33
CA ARG A 166 -6.48 6.77 3.69
C ARG A 166 -5.33 7.35 4.49
N GLY A 167 -4.28 6.55 4.62
CA GLY A 167 -3.07 6.86 5.37
C GLY A 167 -3.18 6.60 6.86
N ILE A 168 -2.02 6.34 7.45
CA ILE A 168 -1.91 5.88 8.85
C ILE A 168 -2.35 6.94 9.85
N GLU A 169 -2.08 8.22 9.60
CA GLU A 169 -2.48 9.28 10.52
C GLU A 169 -4.00 9.44 10.57
N ALA A 170 -4.67 9.38 9.39
CA ALA A 170 -6.12 9.42 9.33
C ALA A 170 -6.74 8.20 10.02
N ALA A 171 -6.15 7.02 9.83
CA ALA A 171 -6.61 5.80 10.49
C ALA A 171 -6.44 5.89 12.01
N SER A 172 -5.28 6.32 12.49
CA SER A 172 -5.02 6.48 13.93
C SER A 172 -6.01 7.45 14.60
N ARG A 173 -6.30 8.57 13.94
CA ARG A 173 -7.27 9.54 14.45
C ARG A 173 -8.71 9.00 14.42
N ALA A 174 -9.08 8.28 13.36
CA ALA A 174 -10.43 7.75 13.21
C ALA A 174 -10.72 6.60 14.18
N TYR A 175 -9.75 5.70 14.40
CA TYR A 175 -9.94 4.52 15.23
C TYR A 175 -9.60 4.74 16.71
N PHE A 176 -8.66 5.66 17.01
CA PHE A 176 -8.10 5.81 18.37
C PHE A 176 -8.03 7.26 18.86
N GLU A 177 -8.49 8.25 18.09
CA GLU A 177 -8.52 9.68 18.44
C GLU A 177 -7.14 10.28 18.79
N LYS A 178 -6.07 9.71 18.24
CA LYS A 178 -4.69 10.13 18.53
C LYS A 178 -3.78 10.10 17.31
N PRO A 179 -2.63 10.80 17.34
CA PRO A 179 -1.68 10.80 16.24
C PRO A 179 -1.00 9.43 16.06
N ALA A 180 -0.57 9.13 14.83
CA ALA A 180 0.10 7.86 14.47
C ALA A 180 1.38 7.60 15.26
N SER A 181 2.05 8.64 15.75
CA SER A 181 3.23 8.52 16.62
C SER A 181 2.95 7.88 17.99
N LYS A 182 1.69 7.88 18.43
CA LYS A 182 1.25 7.37 19.74
C LYS A 182 0.52 6.03 19.67
N ILE A 183 0.52 5.37 18.51
CA ILE A 183 -0.08 4.03 18.35
C ILE A 183 0.67 3.04 19.25
N THR A 184 -0.07 2.33 20.10
CA THR A 184 0.42 1.26 20.97
C THR A 184 0.59 -0.05 20.19
N LEU A 185 1.21 -1.06 20.80
CA LEU A 185 1.42 -2.36 20.16
C LEU A 185 0.11 -3.07 19.80
N SER A 186 -0.89 -3.04 20.67
CA SER A 186 -2.20 -3.68 20.42
C SER A 186 -2.96 -2.98 19.28
N GLU A 187 -2.94 -1.66 19.25
CA GLU A 187 -3.55 -0.87 18.19
C GLU A 187 -2.82 -1.06 16.85
N ALA A 188 -1.50 -1.13 16.88
CA ALA A 188 -0.68 -1.45 15.71
C ALA A 188 -1.04 -2.82 15.13
N ALA A 189 -1.19 -3.83 15.97
CA ALA A 189 -1.59 -5.17 15.55
C ALA A 189 -3.01 -5.18 14.95
N MET A 190 -3.94 -4.44 15.55
CA MET A 190 -5.30 -4.27 15.03
C MET A 190 -5.28 -3.63 13.65
N LEU A 191 -4.61 -2.46 13.50
CA LEU A 191 -4.52 -1.78 12.20
C LEU A 191 -3.87 -2.68 11.14
N ALA A 192 -2.74 -3.32 11.46
CA ALA A 192 -2.11 -4.25 10.54
C ALA A 192 -3.06 -5.39 10.14
N GLY A 193 -3.92 -5.86 11.05
CA GLY A 193 -4.94 -6.87 10.76
C GLY A 193 -5.99 -6.41 9.74
N ILE A 194 -6.44 -5.17 9.84
CA ILE A 194 -7.50 -4.58 9.00
C ILE A 194 -7.06 -4.42 7.53
N ILE A 195 -5.77 -4.20 7.25
CA ILE A 195 -5.25 -3.96 5.89
C ILE A 195 -5.70 -5.04 4.90
N ARG A 196 -5.78 -6.29 5.32
CA ARG A 196 -6.16 -7.41 4.45
C ARG A 196 -7.58 -7.33 3.89
N GLY A 197 -8.47 -6.65 4.57
CA GLY A 197 -9.86 -6.51 4.17
C GLY A 197 -10.52 -5.34 4.90
N PRO A 198 -10.21 -4.09 4.52
CA PRO A 198 -10.59 -2.90 5.26
C PRO A 198 -12.09 -2.79 5.53
N ASN A 199 -12.91 -3.18 4.55
CA ASN A 199 -14.36 -3.16 4.71
C ASN A 199 -14.89 -4.39 5.47
N ALA A 200 -14.16 -5.53 5.45
CA ALA A 200 -14.59 -6.77 6.09
C ALA A 200 -14.18 -6.86 7.56
N PHE A 201 -13.04 -6.26 7.91
CA PHE A 201 -12.46 -6.30 9.26
C PHE A 201 -12.53 -4.96 9.99
N SER A 202 -13.25 -3.99 9.43
CA SER A 202 -13.47 -2.71 10.11
C SER A 202 -14.34 -2.91 11.35
N PRO A 203 -13.92 -2.38 12.53
CA PRO A 203 -14.75 -2.38 13.72
C PRO A 203 -16.02 -1.55 13.58
N PHE A 204 -16.11 -0.68 12.59
CA PHE A 204 -17.29 0.15 12.30
C PHE A 204 -18.35 -0.58 11.48
N ARG A 205 -18.12 -1.84 11.09
CA ARG A 205 -19.04 -2.56 10.20
C ARG A 205 -20.36 -2.96 10.87
N ASP A 206 -20.32 -3.29 12.15
CA ASP A 206 -21.43 -3.90 12.88
C ASP A 206 -21.77 -3.11 14.18
N ILE A 207 -21.63 -1.78 14.14
CA ILE A 207 -22.08 -0.90 15.22
C ILE A 207 -23.54 -0.52 14.90
N GLU A 208 -24.46 -1.45 15.05
CA GLU A 208 -25.89 -1.24 15.23
C GLU A 208 -26.32 -1.66 16.64
#